data_c59ca449c79c8e918c3ea95c259f44fb
#
_entry.id   c59ca449c79c8e918c3ea95c259f44fb
#
_cell.length_a   1.000
_cell.length_b   1.000
_cell.length_c   1.000
_cell.angle_alpha   90.00
_cell.angle_beta   90.00
_cell.angle_gamma   90.00
#
_symmetry.space_group_name_H-M   'P 1'
#
loop_
_entity.id
_entity.type
_entity.pdbx_description
1 polymer ?
#
loop_
_entity_poly.entity_id
_entity_poly.type
_entity_poly.pdbx_seq_one_letter_code
_entity_poly.pdbx_strand_id
1 'polypeptide(L)'
;MGTIRELWEGAPVYVQDGLGNHVEVELHPQPVQPELPIWLTCTKSVETFETAGRLGCNVLTALIDMTNEELEEKLAVYYKTLEEYGHDPDSTTVTLMLHTFIGTDLDEVRETVWPPFSDYLRSFFTVIDSQKKNLAPGAGVRDISADDQDELIKFAFDKYFEKGALLGTPDSCAAVVDRFQGMGVNEIACLIDFGVDEDLVVQSLSYLNELRRRYA
;
A
#
# COMPACT_ATOMS: atom_id res chain seq x y z
N MET A 1 -15.80 13.14 5.13
CA MET A 1 -14.90 13.00 6.28
C MET A 1 -15.45 13.70 7.53
N GLY A 2 -15.92 14.95 7.48
CA GLY A 2 -16.50 15.63 8.63
C GLY A 2 -17.58 14.81 9.34
N THR A 3 -18.60 14.38 8.62
CA THR A 3 -19.70 13.54 9.14
C THR A 3 -19.22 12.28 9.90
N ILE A 4 -18.14 11.63 9.42
CA ILE A 4 -17.60 10.44 10.08
C ILE A 4 -16.94 10.82 11.40
N ARG A 5 -16.20 11.92 11.45
CA ARG A 5 -15.57 12.42 12.69
C ARG A 5 -16.62 12.85 13.71
N GLU A 6 -17.63 13.60 13.26
CA GLU A 6 -18.75 14.01 14.14
C GLU A 6 -19.46 12.81 14.78
N LEU A 7 -19.79 11.78 13.99
CA LEU A 7 -20.37 10.54 14.50
C LEU A 7 -19.44 9.80 15.47
N TRP A 8 -18.12 9.78 15.17
CA TRP A 8 -17.14 9.14 16.05
C TRP A 8 -17.02 9.84 17.41
N GLU A 9 -17.10 11.16 17.42
CA GLU A 9 -17.09 12.01 18.60
C GLU A 9 -18.41 11.96 19.40
N GLY A 10 -19.42 11.21 18.90
CA GLY A 10 -20.72 11.05 19.53
C GLY A 10 -21.70 12.19 19.24
N ALA A 11 -21.38 13.07 18.29
CA ALA A 11 -22.33 14.08 17.85
C ALA A 11 -23.35 13.47 16.86
N PRO A 12 -24.66 13.77 17.02
CA PRO A 12 -25.65 13.32 16.06
C PRO A 12 -25.51 14.08 14.74
N VAL A 13 -25.70 13.38 13.61
CA VAL A 13 -25.73 13.98 12.30
C VAL A 13 -27.09 13.82 11.66
N TYR A 14 -27.53 14.84 10.90
CA TYR A 14 -28.80 14.83 10.20
C TYR A 14 -28.60 14.54 8.72
N VAL A 15 -29.18 13.44 8.24
CA VAL A 15 -29.09 12.98 6.86
C VAL A 15 -30.47 12.74 6.26
N GLN A 16 -30.57 12.67 4.93
CA GLN A 16 -31.80 12.23 4.29
C GLN A 16 -31.80 10.71 4.14
N ASP A 17 -32.91 10.07 4.55
CA ASP A 17 -33.16 8.66 4.31
C ASP A 17 -33.50 8.37 2.83
N GLY A 18 -33.68 7.09 2.47
CA GLY A 18 -34.05 6.68 1.11
C GLY A 18 -35.42 7.17 0.62
N LEU A 19 -36.23 7.74 1.51
CA LEU A 19 -37.56 8.33 1.19
C LEU A 19 -37.49 9.86 1.18
N GLY A 20 -36.33 10.47 1.44
CA GLY A 20 -36.15 11.92 1.44
C GLY A 20 -36.47 12.59 2.78
N ASN A 21 -36.78 11.85 3.86
CA ASN A 21 -37.02 12.43 5.18
C ASN A 21 -35.68 12.76 5.86
N HIS A 22 -35.68 13.86 6.62
CA HIS A 22 -34.54 14.16 7.49
C HIS A 22 -34.61 13.28 8.75
N VAL A 23 -33.56 12.52 8.96
CA VAL A 23 -33.41 11.61 10.10
C VAL A 23 -32.12 11.93 10.86
N GLU A 24 -32.19 11.80 12.17
CA GLU A 24 -31.03 11.89 13.06
C GLU A 24 -30.35 10.52 13.12
N VAL A 25 -29.02 10.51 12.99
CA VAL A 25 -28.19 9.31 13.06
C VAL A 25 -27.15 9.49 14.14
N GLU A 26 -27.05 8.50 15.01
CA GLU A 26 -26.03 8.38 16.04
C GLU A 26 -25.27 7.08 15.89
N LEU A 27 -24.02 7.04 16.37
CA LEU A 27 -23.19 5.85 16.39
C LEU A 27 -23.30 5.13 17.73
N HIS A 28 -23.69 3.85 17.70
CA HIS A 28 -23.74 2.99 18.87
C HIS A 28 -23.14 1.59 18.59
N PRO A 29 -22.35 0.99 19.52
CA PRO A 29 -21.84 1.60 20.75
C PRO A 29 -20.88 2.77 20.47
N GLN A 30 -20.70 3.68 21.42
CA GLN A 30 -19.72 4.74 21.31
C GLN A 30 -18.29 4.16 21.24
N PRO A 31 -17.41 4.73 20.41
CA PRO A 31 -16.01 4.32 20.31
C PRO A 31 -15.26 4.51 21.63
N VAL A 32 -14.31 3.62 21.90
CA VAL A 32 -13.41 3.76 23.06
C VAL A 32 -12.30 4.80 22.80
N GLN A 33 -11.79 4.81 21.57
CA GLN A 33 -10.77 5.78 21.18
C GLN A 33 -11.41 7.16 20.95
N PRO A 34 -10.82 8.26 21.44
CA PRO A 34 -11.35 9.61 21.25
C PRO A 34 -11.27 10.07 19.80
N GLU A 35 -10.25 9.61 19.06
CA GLU A 35 -10.02 9.96 17.66
C GLU A 35 -10.07 8.75 16.77
N LEU A 36 -10.59 8.91 15.54
CA LEU A 36 -10.58 7.90 14.50
C LEU A 36 -9.33 8.07 13.63
N PRO A 37 -8.35 7.15 13.69
CA PRO A 37 -7.23 7.18 12.77
C PRO A 37 -7.73 6.83 11.35
N ILE A 38 -7.44 7.69 10.38
CA ILE A 38 -7.94 7.53 9.01
C ILE A 38 -6.76 7.47 8.05
N TRP A 39 -6.70 6.40 7.24
CA TRP A 39 -5.78 6.26 6.11
C TRP A 39 -6.51 6.47 4.80
N LEU A 40 -5.99 7.34 3.93
CA LEU A 40 -6.40 7.40 2.54
C LEU A 40 -5.49 6.51 1.70
N THR A 41 -6.10 5.64 0.90
CA THR A 41 -5.35 4.84 -0.08
C THR A 41 -4.95 5.73 -1.25
N CYS A 42 -3.65 5.97 -1.38
CA CYS A 42 -3.05 6.82 -2.39
C CYS A 42 -2.16 5.96 -3.29
N THR A 43 -2.33 6.04 -4.61
CA THR A 43 -1.53 5.30 -5.59
C THR A 43 -1.01 6.23 -6.69
N LYS A 44 -1.63 6.23 -7.87
CA LYS A 44 -1.14 6.97 -9.04
C LYS A 44 -1.38 8.48 -9.00
N SER A 45 -2.56 8.89 -8.50
CA SER A 45 -2.98 10.28 -8.57
C SER A 45 -2.30 11.14 -7.50
N VAL A 46 -1.61 12.18 -7.92
CA VAL A 46 -1.02 13.20 -7.04
C VAL A 46 -2.11 13.91 -6.24
N GLU A 47 -3.29 14.15 -6.83
CA GLU A 47 -4.43 14.81 -6.17
C GLU A 47 -4.94 14.02 -4.95
N THR A 48 -4.75 12.70 -4.92
CA THR A 48 -5.13 11.90 -3.75
C THR A 48 -4.16 12.13 -2.59
N PHE A 49 -2.86 12.24 -2.86
CA PHE A 49 -1.85 12.60 -1.86
C PHE A 49 -2.06 14.03 -1.35
N GLU A 50 -2.33 14.98 -2.23
CA GLU A 50 -2.70 16.35 -1.87
C GLU A 50 -3.98 16.39 -1.02
N THR A 51 -4.98 15.59 -1.36
CA THR A 51 -6.22 15.49 -0.58
C THR A 51 -5.97 14.89 0.81
N ALA A 52 -5.11 13.87 0.93
CA ALA A 52 -4.71 13.31 2.21
C ALA A 52 -4.04 14.38 3.10
N GLY A 53 -3.09 15.13 2.54
CA GLY A 53 -2.41 16.23 3.23
C GLY A 53 -3.39 17.33 3.68
N ARG A 54 -4.27 17.77 2.79
CA ARG A 54 -5.28 18.79 3.12
C ARG A 54 -6.23 18.38 4.25
N LEU A 55 -6.55 17.08 4.35
CA LEU A 55 -7.47 16.56 5.36
C LEU A 55 -6.75 16.13 6.66
N GLY A 56 -5.43 16.19 6.71
CA GLY A 56 -4.65 15.68 7.84
C GLY A 56 -4.84 14.18 8.05
N CYS A 57 -4.99 13.41 6.95
CA CYS A 57 -5.16 11.97 7.02
C CYS A 57 -3.82 11.26 6.80
N ASN A 58 -3.68 10.07 7.39
CA ASN A 58 -2.58 9.16 7.09
C ASN A 58 -2.67 8.67 5.64
N VAL A 59 -1.56 8.18 5.10
CA VAL A 59 -1.47 7.61 3.75
C VAL A 59 -1.23 6.11 3.83
N LEU A 60 -2.01 5.32 3.07
CA LEU A 60 -1.68 3.95 2.72
C LEU A 60 -1.35 3.89 1.23
N THR A 61 -0.17 3.41 0.89
CA THR A 61 0.28 3.33 -0.50
C THR A 61 0.97 2.00 -0.82
N ALA A 62 1.19 1.74 -2.11
CA ALA A 62 1.91 0.58 -2.61
C ALA A 62 2.59 0.95 -3.94
N LEU A 63 3.65 0.22 -4.31
CA LEU A 63 4.41 0.44 -5.54
C LEU A 63 3.72 -0.17 -6.79
N ILE A 64 2.39 -0.06 -6.86
CA ILE A 64 1.62 -0.55 -8.00
C ILE A 64 1.71 0.46 -9.14
N ASP A 65 2.35 0.09 -10.25
CA ASP A 65 2.59 0.95 -11.41
C ASP A 65 3.23 2.31 -11.05
N MET A 66 4.11 2.33 -10.05
CA MET A 66 4.80 3.52 -9.55
C MET A 66 6.27 3.19 -9.30
N THR A 67 7.16 4.10 -9.64
CA THR A 67 8.58 4.00 -9.29
C THR A 67 8.85 4.57 -7.89
N ASN A 68 10.03 4.28 -7.35
CA ASN A 68 10.44 4.86 -6.07
C ASN A 68 10.56 6.38 -6.13
N GLU A 69 11.04 6.90 -7.26
CA GLU A 69 11.17 8.34 -7.51
C GLU A 69 9.80 9.02 -7.58
N GLU A 70 8.83 8.40 -8.26
CA GLU A 70 7.44 8.90 -8.30
C GLU A 70 6.78 8.87 -6.91
N LEU A 71 7.09 7.87 -6.08
CA LEU A 71 6.62 7.84 -4.70
C LEU A 71 7.19 9.00 -3.89
N GLU A 72 8.50 9.24 -3.98
CA GLU A 72 9.19 10.34 -3.30
C GLU A 72 8.58 11.70 -3.66
N GLU A 73 8.37 11.96 -4.97
CA GLU A 73 7.71 13.19 -5.44
C GLU A 73 6.30 13.37 -4.86
N LYS A 74 5.50 12.30 -4.82
CA LYS A 74 4.14 12.35 -4.29
C LYS A 74 4.10 12.53 -2.77
N LEU A 75 5.03 11.91 -2.05
CA LEU A 75 5.17 12.12 -0.61
C LEU A 75 5.61 13.55 -0.30
N ALA A 76 6.50 14.15 -1.11
CA ALA A 76 6.85 15.56 -0.96
C ALA A 76 5.62 16.48 -1.12
N VAL A 77 4.72 16.19 -2.06
CA VAL A 77 3.45 16.93 -2.20
C VAL A 77 2.56 16.74 -0.97
N TYR A 78 2.44 15.52 -0.46
CA TYR A 78 1.66 15.21 0.73
C TYR A 78 2.14 16.00 1.95
N TYR A 79 3.42 15.92 2.29
CA TYR A 79 4.00 16.60 3.45
C TYR A 79 3.91 18.12 3.33
N LYS A 80 4.21 18.68 2.15
CA LYS A 80 4.03 20.11 1.88
C LYS A 80 2.58 20.55 2.12
N THR A 81 1.61 19.77 1.65
CA THR A 81 0.19 20.09 1.81
C THR A 81 -0.25 19.99 3.27
N LEU A 82 0.27 19.02 4.06
CA LEU A 82 0.04 18.96 5.51
C LEU A 82 0.41 20.31 6.18
N GLU A 83 1.63 20.78 5.93
CA GLU A 83 2.14 22.03 6.50
C GLU A 83 1.31 23.24 6.05
N GLU A 84 0.96 23.34 4.75
CA GLU A 84 0.15 24.43 4.21
C GLU A 84 -1.24 24.53 4.85
N TYR A 85 -1.82 23.39 5.28
CA TYR A 85 -3.12 23.34 5.94
C TYR A 85 -3.04 23.29 7.47
N GLY A 86 -1.82 23.45 8.03
CA GLY A 86 -1.59 23.58 9.48
C GLY A 86 -1.66 22.25 10.23
N HIS A 87 -1.50 21.13 9.54
CA HIS A 87 -1.34 19.81 10.16
C HIS A 87 0.12 19.57 10.51
N ASP A 88 0.37 18.85 11.60
CA ASP A 88 1.71 18.46 12.03
C ASP A 88 2.14 17.19 11.29
N PRO A 89 3.18 17.25 10.42
CA PRO A 89 3.69 16.08 9.71
C PRO A 89 4.12 14.93 10.64
N ASP A 90 4.66 15.24 11.82
CA ASP A 90 5.13 14.24 12.78
C ASP A 90 3.97 13.48 13.46
N SER A 91 2.74 14.01 13.38
CA SER A 91 1.53 13.35 13.89
C SER A 91 0.89 12.38 12.88
N THR A 92 1.44 12.29 11.66
CA THR A 92 0.86 11.50 10.57
C THR A 92 1.69 10.25 10.24
N THR A 93 1.01 9.24 9.69
CA THR A 93 1.62 7.97 9.28
C THR A 93 1.53 7.78 7.78
N VAL A 94 2.67 7.53 7.15
CA VAL A 94 2.76 7.04 5.77
C VAL A 94 3.09 5.55 5.80
N THR A 95 2.09 4.74 5.49
CA THR A 95 2.20 3.28 5.43
C THR A 95 2.45 2.84 4.00
N LEU A 96 3.57 2.19 3.75
CA LEU A 96 3.89 1.56 2.47
C LEU A 96 3.68 0.05 2.55
N MET A 97 2.80 -0.50 1.72
CA MET A 97 2.60 -1.94 1.59
C MET A 97 3.68 -2.55 0.71
N LEU A 98 4.40 -3.54 1.23
CA LEU A 98 5.44 -4.28 0.53
C LEU A 98 5.23 -5.80 0.64
N HIS A 99 5.35 -6.52 -0.46
CA HIS A 99 5.44 -7.98 -0.43
C HIS A 99 6.64 -8.39 0.40
N THR A 100 6.44 -9.32 1.33
CA THR A 100 7.43 -9.61 2.37
C THR A 100 7.62 -11.11 2.54
N PHE A 101 8.85 -11.57 2.32
CA PHE A 101 9.33 -12.90 2.69
C PHE A 101 10.83 -12.83 2.97
N ILE A 102 11.25 -13.14 4.20
CA ILE A 102 12.63 -12.99 4.66
C ILE A 102 13.17 -14.35 5.06
N GLY A 103 14.37 -14.68 4.60
CA GLY A 103 15.10 -15.91 4.91
C GLY A 103 16.57 -15.64 5.23
N THR A 104 17.36 -16.68 5.24
CA THR A 104 18.80 -16.62 5.58
C THR A 104 19.70 -16.47 4.36
N ASP A 105 19.24 -16.92 3.19
CA ASP A 105 20.00 -16.91 1.95
C ASP A 105 19.18 -16.26 0.84
N LEU A 106 19.81 -15.39 0.06
CA LEU A 106 19.14 -14.59 -0.95
C LEU A 106 18.67 -15.43 -2.15
N ASP A 107 19.46 -16.41 -2.54
CA ASP A 107 19.14 -17.27 -3.67
C ASP A 107 18.01 -18.25 -3.31
N GLU A 108 18.05 -18.83 -2.09
CA GLU A 108 16.96 -19.66 -1.57
C GLU A 108 15.64 -18.88 -1.47
N VAL A 109 15.68 -17.64 -0.98
CA VAL A 109 14.51 -16.76 -0.93
C VAL A 109 13.97 -16.52 -2.34
N ARG A 110 14.85 -16.19 -3.28
CA ARG A 110 14.47 -15.95 -4.68
C ARG A 110 13.80 -17.15 -5.32
N GLU A 111 14.36 -18.35 -5.15
CA GLU A 111 13.80 -19.60 -5.65
C GLU A 111 12.44 -19.91 -5.02
N THR A 112 12.28 -19.66 -3.72
CA THR A 112 11.04 -19.90 -2.97
C THR A 112 9.92 -18.97 -3.43
N VAL A 113 10.21 -17.68 -3.60
CA VAL A 113 9.17 -16.68 -3.90
C VAL A 113 8.86 -16.54 -5.38
N TRP A 114 9.76 -16.97 -6.28
CA TRP A 114 9.58 -16.82 -7.72
C TRP A 114 8.28 -17.44 -8.26
N PRO A 115 7.95 -18.71 -7.98
CA PRO A 115 6.73 -19.31 -8.54
C PRO A 115 5.46 -18.61 -8.06
N PRO A 116 5.19 -18.47 -6.73
CA PRO A 116 3.95 -17.89 -6.26
C PRO A 116 3.84 -16.39 -6.61
N PHE A 117 4.93 -15.64 -6.57
CA PHE A 117 4.91 -14.21 -6.91
C PHE A 117 4.69 -14.00 -8.43
N SER A 118 5.21 -14.88 -9.27
CA SER A 118 4.95 -14.86 -10.72
C SER A 118 3.47 -15.11 -11.02
N ASP A 119 2.82 -16.05 -10.32
CA ASP A 119 1.39 -16.31 -10.46
C ASP A 119 0.54 -15.16 -9.94
N TYR A 120 0.97 -14.53 -8.85
CA TYR A 120 0.36 -13.30 -8.34
C TYR A 120 0.43 -12.17 -9.38
N LEU A 121 1.59 -11.94 -9.99
CA LEU A 121 1.76 -10.94 -11.05
C LEU A 121 0.89 -11.23 -12.28
N ARG A 122 0.81 -12.50 -12.73
CA ARG A 122 -0.08 -12.90 -13.84
C ARG A 122 -1.54 -12.57 -13.55
N SER A 123 -2.00 -12.90 -12.34
CA SER A 123 -3.36 -12.61 -11.91
C SER A 123 -3.63 -11.10 -11.90
N PHE A 124 -2.68 -10.31 -11.40
CA PHE A 124 -2.77 -8.85 -11.37
C PHE A 124 -2.84 -8.24 -12.77
N PHE A 125 -1.99 -8.65 -13.70
CA PHE A 125 -2.03 -8.19 -15.10
C PHE A 125 -3.34 -8.58 -15.79
N THR A 126 -3.90 -9.75 -15.52
CA THR A 126 -5.19 -10.17 -16.05
C THR A 126 -6.33 -9.26 -15.59
N VAL A 127 -6.34 -8.86 -14.32
CA VAL A 127 -7.33 -7.94 -13.75
C VAL A 127 -7.22 -6.55 -14.41
N ILE A 128 -6.00 -6.02 -14.54
CA ILE A 128 -5.77 -4.71 -15.18
C ILE A 128 -6.23 -4.74 -16.64
N ASP A 129 -5.91 -5.78 -17.39
CA ASP A 129 -6.30 -5.92 -18.78
C ASP A 129 -7.83 -6.00 -18.94
N SER A 130 -8.51 -6.72 -18.06
CA SER A 130 -9.97 -6.80 -18.04
C SER A 130 -10.61 -5.45 -17.71
N GLN A 131 -10.05 -4.68 -16.79
CA GLN A 131 -10.53 -3.34 -16.45
C GLN A 131 -10.34 -2.36 -17.63
N LYS A 132 -9.18 -2.39 -18.30
CA LYS A 132 -8.92 -1.57 -19.49
C LYS A 132 -9.90 -1.89 -20.62
N LYS A 133 -10.19 -3.17 -20.87
CA LYS A 133 -11.19 -3.60 -21.88
C LYS A 133 -12.60 -3.08 -21.56
N ASN A 134 -12.97 -3.06 -20.28
CA ASN A 134 -14.29 -2.55 -19.85
C ASN A 134 -14.40 -1.01 -19.96
N LEU A 135 -13.31 -0.27 -19.71
CA LEU A 135 -13.30 1.19 -19.75
C LEU A 135 -13.16 1.76 -21.17
N ALA A 136 -12.56 1.03 -22.10
CA ALA A 136 -12.39 1.42 -23.49
C ALA A 136 -12.67 0.24 -24.45
N PRO A 137 -13.95 -0.11 -24.67
CA PRO A 137 -14.31 -1.15 -25.63
C PRO A 137 -13.84 -0.76 -27.04
N GLY A 138 -12.92 -1.52 -27.62
CA GLY A 138 -12.36 -1.27 -28.95
C GLY A 138 -11.00 -0.56 -28.99
N ALA A 139 -10.43 -0.14 -27.88
CA ALA A 139 -9.01 0.16 -27.80
C ALA A 139 -8.25 -1.17 -27.89
N GLY A 140 -7.70 -1.48 -29.06
CA GLY A 140 -6.97 -2.72 -29.30
C GLY A 140 -5.77 -2.84 -28.34
N VAL A 141 -5.95 -3.57 -27.26
CA VAL A 141 -4.84 -4.11 -26.50
C VAL A 141 -4.16 -5.07 -27.45
N ARG A 142 -2.91 -4.83 -27.84
CA ARG A 142 -2.14 -5.79 -28.61
C ARG A 142 -2.13 -7.08 -27.77
N ASP A 143 -2.58 -8.17 -28.37
CA ASP A 143 -2.40 -9.49 -27.76
C ASP A 143 -0.89 -9.71 -27.61
N ILE A 144 -0.42 -9.62 -26.37
CA ILE A 144 0.95 -9.89 -26.00
C ILE A 144 1.11 -11.42 -26.11
N SER A 145 2.14 -11.88 -26.81
CA SER A 145 2.40 -13.33 -26.91
C SER A 145 2.68 -13.92 -25.52
N ALA A 146 2.48 -15.22 -25.35
CA ALA A 146 2.77 -15.89 -24.07
C ALA A 146 4.24 -15.72 -23.65
N ASP A 147 5.16 -15.77 -24.61
CA ASP A 147 6.59 -15.59 -24.38
C ASP A 147 6.90 -14.14 -23.91
N ASP A 148 6.30 -13.15 -24.55
CA ASP A 148 6.45 -11.73 -24.14
C ASP A 148 5.85 -11.48 -22.75
N GLN A 149 4.77 -12.18 -22.38
CA GLN A 149 4.18 -12.10 -21.03
C GLN A 149 5.13 -12.66 -19.99
N ASP A 150 5.77 -13.78 -20.23
CA ASP A 150 6.72 -14.38 -19.29
C ASP A 150 7.97 -13.51 -19.12
N GLU A 151 8.46 -12.88 -20.18
CA GLU A 151 9.56 -11.92 -20.09
C GLU A 151 9.16 -10.68 -19.27
N LEU A 152 7.94 -10.16 -19.47
CA LEU A 152 7.42 -9.04 -18.71
C LEU A 152 7.28 -9.36 -17.21
N ILE A 153 6.78 -10.56 -16.89
CA ILE A 153 6.65 -11.02 -15.51
C ILE A 153 8.03 -11.17 -14.86
N LYS A 154 9.00 -11.73 -15.57
CA LYS A 154 10.37 -11.85 -15.07
C LYS A 154 10.97 -10.47 -14.80
N PHE A 155 10.83 -9.54 -15.73
CA PHE A 155 11.31 -8.15 -15.53
C PHE A 155 10.63 -7.48 -14.33
N ALA A 156 9.31 -7.61 -14.19
CA ALA A 156 8.57 -7.07 -13.06
C ALA A 156 9.04 -7.70 -11.74
N PHE A 157 9.20 -9.01 -11.69
CA PHE A 157 9.72 -9.72 -10.52
C PHE A 157 11.11 -9.22 -10.12
N ASP A 158 12.04 -9.14 -11.06
CA ASP A 158 13.40 -8.68 -10.79
C ASP A 158 13.40 -7.27 -10.19
N LYS A 159 12.56 -6.37 -10.75
CA LYS A 159 12.39 -5.01 -10.22
C LYS A 159 11.85 -5.00 -8.79
N TYR A 160 10.82 -5.81 -8.50
CA TYR A 160 10.26 -5.93 -7.14
C TYR A 160 11.28 -6.53 -6.17
N PHE A 161 11.93 -7.61 -6.57
CA PHE A 161 12.90 -8.32 -5.75
C PHE A 161 14.09 -7.44 -5.35
N GLU A 162 14.58 -6.62 -6.27
CA GLU A 162 15.74 -5.76 -6.02
C GLU A 162 15.40 -4.49 -5.22
N LYS A 163 14.24 -3.87 -5.43
CA LYS A 163 14.00 -2.49 -4.98
C LYS A 163 12.60 -2.20 -4.46
N GLY A 164 11.64 -3.08 -4.65
CA GLY A 164 10.23 -2.79 -4.42
C GLY A 164 9.53 -3.72 -3.42
N ALA A 165 10.28 -4.58 -2.71
CA ALA A 165 9.72 -5.55 -1.79
C ALA A 165 10.71 -5.87 -0.66
N LEU A 166 10.23 -6.51 0.41
CA LEU A 166 11.08 -7.09 1.47
C LEU A 166 11.27 -8.60 1.19
N LEU A 167 11.92 -8.90 0.07
CA LEU A 167 12.22 -10.26 -0.37
C LEU A 167 13.75 -10.48 -0.28
N GLY A 168 14.21 -11.18 0.76
CA GLY A 168 15.65 -11.39 0.94
C GLY A 168 16.05 -11.77 2.35
N THR A 169 17.26 -11.34 2.76
CA THR A 169 17.76 -11.51 4.12
C THR A 169 17.45 -10.28 4.98
N PRO A 170 17.52 -10.37 6.32
CA PRO A 170 17.37 -9.18 7.18
C PRO A 170 18.29 -8.02 6.78
N ASP A 171 19.52 -8.30 6.31
CA ASP A 171 20.47 -7.27 5.91
C ASP A 171 20.10 -6.61 4.56
N SER A 172 19.71 -7.41 3.56
CA SER A 172 19.27 -6.85 2.26
C SER A 172 17.97 -6.06 2.41
N CYS A 173 17.03 -6.55 3.23
CA CYS A 173 15.77 -5.87 3.50
C CYS A 173 15.96 -4.58 4.31
N ALA A 174 16.94 -4.50 5.21
CA ALA A 174 17.25 -3.27 5.93
C ALA A 174 17.59 -2.12 4.97
N ALA A 175 18.38 -2.38 3.93
CA ALA A 175 18.69 -1.36 2.93
C ALA A 175 17.45 -0.86 2.16
N VAL A 176 16.42 -1.70 2.00
CA VAL A 176 15.13 -1.31 1.41
C VAL A 176 14.35 -0.44 2.39
N VAL A 177 14.28 -0.82 3.67
CA VAL A 177 13.62 -0.03 4.72
C VAL A 177 14.26 1.35 4.85
N ASP A 178 15.60 1.42 4.96
CA ASP A 178 16.35 2.69 5.07
C ASP A 178 16.05 3.64 3.91
N ARG A 179 15.95 3.10 2.70
CA ARG A 179 15.60 3.89 1.50
C ARG A 179 14.22 4.51 1.64
N PHE A 180 13.19 3.72 1.98
CA PHE A 180 11.83 4.24 2.10
C PHE A 180 11.66 5.16 3.30
N GLN A 181 12.35 4.89 4.40
CA GLN A 181 12.41 5.81 5.53
C GLN A 181 12.97 7.18 5.11
N GLY A 182 14.04 7.19 4.29
CA GLY A 182 14.62 8.42 3.73
C GLY A 182 13.66 9.21 2.82
N MET A 183 12.64 8.57 2.25
CA MET A 183 11.58 9.21 1.44
C MET A 183 10.40 9.73 2.27
N GLY A 184 10.39 9.47 3.59
CA GLY A 184 9.30 9.86 4.47
C GLY A 184 8.25 8.77 4.74
N VAL A 185 8.52 7.52 4.37
CA VAL A 185 7.72 6.36 4.84
C VAL A 185 8.10 6.06 6.28
N ASN A 186 7.12 5.98 7.17
CA ASN A 186 7.36 5.71 8.59
C ASN A 186 6.67 4.44 9.11
N GLU A 187 5.93 3.74 8.23
CA GLU A 187 5.35 2.44 8.52
C GLU A 187 5.38 1.53 7.29
N ILE A 188 5.68 0.23 7.47
CA ILE A 188 5.60 -0.78 6.41
C ILE A 188 4.52 -1.79 6.75
N ALA A 189 3.54 -1.93 5.86
CA ALA A 189 2.55 -2.99 5.89
C ALA A 189 3.09 -4.21 5.12
N CYS A 190 3.45 -5.26 5.85
CA CYS A 190 4.04 -6.46 5.27
C CYS A 190 2.97 -7.35 4.65
N LEU A 191 2.89 -7.43 3.32
CA LEU A 191 2.04 -8.36 2.59
C LEU A 191 2.75 -9.71 2.50
N ILE A 192 2.27 -10.70 3.26
CA ILE A 192 2.89 -12.02 3.40
C ILE A 192 2.12 -13.14 2.71
N ASP A 193 0.91 -12.87 2.22
CA ASP A 193 -0.07 -13.84 1.68
C ASP A 193 -0.16 -13.82 0.15
N PHE A 194 0.96 -13.77 -0.55
CA PHE A 194 1.03 -13.76 -2.01
C PHE A 194 1.28 -15.15 -2.64
N GLY A 195 0.98 -16.23 -1.89
CA GLY A 195 0.97 -17.60 -2.40
C GLY A 195 2.18 -18.47 -2.03
N VAL A 196 3.07 -17.98 -1.15
CA VAL A 196 4.11 -18.83 -0.53
C VAL A 196 3.45 -19.81 0.44
N ASP A 197 4.01 -21.00 0.55
CA ASP A 197 3.57 -22.02 1.51
C ASP A 197 3.49 -21.47 2.95
N GLU A 198 2.39 -21.80 3.68
CA GLU A 198 2.11 -21.21 4.97
C GLU A 198 3.17 -21.56 6.05
N ASP A 199 3.74 -22.75 6.02
CA ASP A 199 4.79 -23.14 6.96
C ASP A 199 6.07 -22.33 6.74
N LEU A 200 6.41 -22.04 5.48
CA LEU A 200 7.54 -21.19 5.12
C LEU A 200 7.27 -19.73 5.50
N VAL A 201 6.05 -19.23 5.32
CA VAL A 201 5.67 -17.89 5.77
C VAL A 201 5.83 -17.78 7.29
N VAL A 202 5.32 -18.74 8.06
CA VAL A 202 5.46 -18.74 9.53
C VAL A 202 6.93 -18.74 9.97
N GLN A 203 7.80 -19.50 9.29
CA GLN A 203 9.24 -19.51 9.55
C GLN A 203 9.87 -18.13 9.24
N SER A 204 9.47 -17.51 8.13
CA SER A 204 9.92 -16.18 7.70
C SER A 204 9.64 -15.09 8.74
N LEU A 205 8.56 -15.21 9.53
CA LEU A 205 8.19 -14.21 10.55
C LEU A 205 9.29 -14.02 11.62
N SER A 206 10.11 -15.02 11.88
CA SER A 206 11.25 -14.91 12.81
C SER A 206 12.31 -13.93 12.30
N TYR A 207 12.62 -13.97 11.01
CA TYR A 207 13.56 -13.07 10.33
C TYR A 207 12.98 -11.67 10.13
N LEU A 208 11.67 -11.59 9.84
CA LEU A 208 10.96 -10.32 9.82
C LEU A 208 11.02 -9.64 11.20
N ASN A 209 10.83 -10.38 12.29
CA ASN A 209 10.98 -9.83 13.64
C ASN A 209 12.42 -9.41 13.98
N GLU A 210 13.43 -10.09 13.44
CA GLU A 210 14.83 -9.64 13.53
C GLU A 210 15.01 -8.28 12.84
N LEU A 211 14.52 -8.15 11.61
CA LEU A 211 14.53 -6.88 10.87
C LEU A 211 13.81 -5.78 11.66
N ARG A 212 12.58 -6.05 12.12
CA ARG A 212 11.77 -5.08 12.89
C ARG A 212 12.51 -4.53 14.11
N ARG A 213 13.28 -5.37 14.82
CA ARG A 213 14.04 -4.96 16.02
C ARG A 213 15.12 -3.92 15.74
N ARG A 214 15.53 -3.75 14.50
CA ARG A 214 16.53 -2.73 14.10
C ARG A 214 15.91 -1.33 14.02
N TYR A 215 14.57 -1.24 13.96
CA TYR A 215 13.79 0.00 13.78
C TYR A 215 12.80 0.26 14.92
N ALA A 216 12.88 -0.50 16.03
CA ALA A 216 11.99 -0.39 17.19
C ALA A 216 12.58 0.46 18.31
#